data_da8cc019534820de2285618e84ea2571
#
_entry.id   da8cc019534820de2285618e84ea2571
#
_cell.length_a   1.000
_cell.length_b   1.000
_cell.length_c   1.000
_cell.angle_alpha   90.00
_cell.angle_beta   90.00
_cell.angle_gamma   90.00
#
_symmetry.space_group_name_H-M   'P 1'
#
loop_
_entity.id
_entity.type
_entity.pdbx_description
1 polymer ?
#
loop_
_entity_poly.entity_id
_entity_poly.type
_entity_poly.pdbx_seq_one_letter_code
_entity_poly.pdbx_strand_id
1 'polypeptide(L)'
;MYPAGNLFIPVAHGQLEAILKEPRNGSRSGVALVLHPHPLGGGTMHNKVVFRAAGALNEAGLLVLRINFRGVGQSTGVHDEGRGELEDVRAGIEYLVTTYPREPITLCGFSFGARVGLEVGLTDDRVQQMISIGTPMDKYDFGFLESCNKPLLLVHGEHDEFGSVPRVQELVSSIQRHNARVELHVIKGAGHFFEGKLDELKQVITNWTRHQLEI
;
A
#
# COMPACT_ATOMS: atom_id res chain seq x y z
N MET A 1 8.60 20.62 8.04
CA MET A 1 8.13 19.69 9.11
C MET A 1 6.74 19.21 8.70
N TYR A 2 6.50 17.90 8.64
CA TYR A 2 5.15 17.36 8.37
C TYR A 2 4.26 17.50 9.60
N PRO A 3 2.92 17.64 9.44
CA PRO A 3 2.01 17.63 10.59
C PRO A 3 2.10 16.28 11.31
N ALA A 4 1.91 16.30 12.62
CA ALA A 4 1.85 15.09 13.43
C ALA A 4 0.66 14.20 13.01
N GLY A 5 0.77 12.90 13.28
CA GLY A 5 -0.34 11.97 13.16
C GLY A 5 -1.48 12.30 14.14
N ASN A 6 -2.67 11.83 13.82
CA ASN A 6 -3.84 12.07 14.66
C ASN A 6 -4.15 10.92 15.61
N LEU A 7 -3.39 9.83 15.55
CA LEU A 7 -3.49 8.70 16.48
C LEU A 7 -2.15 7.95 16.62
N PHE A 8 -2.05 7.14 17.66
CA PHE A 8 -0.93 6.25 17.90
C PHE A 8 -1.46 4.82 18.12
N ILE A 9 -0.83 3.86 17.41
CA ILE A 9 -1.15 2.44 17.54
C ILE A 9 -0.11 1.82 18.48
N PRO A 10 -0.51 1.24 19.62
CA PRO A 10 0.42 0.55 20.51
C PRO A 10 1.04 -0.68 19.85
N VAL A 11 2.35 -0.86 19.99
CA VAL A 11 3.12 -2.00 19.49
C VAL A 11 4.17 -2.42 20.51
N ALA A 12 4.78 -3.59 20.33
CA ALA A 12 5.76 -4.12 21.29
C ALA A 12 6.96 -3.19 21.54
N HIS A 13 7.39 -2.42 20.52
CA HIS A 13 8.48 -1.45 20.64
C HIS A 13 8.01 -0.04 21.04
N GLY A 14 6.74 0.13 21.43
CA GLY A 14 6.16 1.39 21.90
C GLY A 14 4.91 1.77 21.11
N GLN A 15 5.03 2.57 20.04
CA GLN A 15 3.90 3.06 19.26
C GLN A 15 4.24 3.31 17.79
N LEU A 16 3.23 3.22 16.92
CA LEU A 16 3.28 3.71 15.54
C LEU A 16 2.43 4.98 15.43
N GLU A 17 3.01 6.01 14.84
CA GLU A 17 2.29 7.22 14.45
C GLU A 17 1.42 6.94 13.24
N ALA A 18 0.15 7.35 13.27
CA ALA A 18 -0.78 7.08 12.21
C ALA A 18 -1.75 8.25 11.96
N ILE A 19 -2.35 8.26 10.77
CA ILE A 19 -3.44 9.15 10.39
C ILE A 19 -4.60 8.30 9.89
N LEU A 20 -5.75 8.48 10.53
CA LEU A 20 -7.01 7.87 10.14
C LEU A 20 -7.92 8.91 9.49
N LYS A 21 -8.51 8.57 8.34
CA LYS A 21 -9.39 9.48 7.61
C LYS A 21 -10.64 8.78 7.11
N GLU A 22 -11.79 9.29 7.53
CA GLU A 22 -13.10 8.84 7.06
C GLU A 22 -13.34 9.20 5.58
N PRO A 23 -14.14 8.41 4.83
CA PRO A 23 -14.53 8.76 3.47
C PRO A 23 -15.37 10.04 3.43
N ARG A 24 -15.18 10.83 2.37
CA ARG A 24 -15.80 12.16 2.25
C ARG A 24 -17.33 12.15 2.19
N ASN A 25 -17.90 11.09 1.66
CA ASN A 25 -19.36 10.94 1.51
C ASN A 25 -20.06 10.34 2.74
N GLY A 26 -19.32 10.08 3.82
CA GLY A 26 -19.85 9.50 5.06
C GLY A 26 -20.31 8.05 4.97
N SER A 27 -20.33 7.45 3.78
CA SER A 27 -20.63 6.03 3.58
C SER A 27 -19.31 5.25 3.50
N ARG A 28 -19.20 4.18 4.27
CA ARG A 28 -18.00 3.32 4.31
C ARG A 28 -18.29 2.00 3.63
N SER A 29 -17.45 1.65 2.64
CA SER A 29 -17.52 0.39 1.88
C SER A 29 -16.37 -0.56 2.23
N GLY A 30 -15.55 -0.20 3.22
CA GLY A 30 -14.40 -0.95 3.68
C GLY A 30 -13.34 -0.06 4.32
N VAL A 31 -12.21 -0.66 4.66
CA VAL A 31 -11.06 0.04 5.25
C VAL A 31 -9.80 -0.21 4.43
N ALA A 32 -8.84 0.71 4.47
CA ALA A 32 -7.56 0.56 3.79
C ALA A 32 -6.38 0.90 4.71
N LEU A 33 -5.31 0.11 4.62
CA LEU A 33 -4.00 0.43 5.19
C LEU A 33 -3.06 0.87 4.06
N VAL A 34 -2.45 2.04 4.20
CA VAL A 34 -1.53 2.59 3.18
C VAL A 34 -0.14 2.78 3.77
N LEU A 35 0.86 2.21 3.10
CA LEU A 35 2.23 2.06 3.55
C LEU A 35 3.20 2.92 2.72
N HIS A 36 4.12 3.59 3.39
CA HIS A 36 5.06 4.52 2.79
C HIS A 36 6.34 3.86 2.24
N PRO A 37 7.12 4.56 1.38
CA PRO A 37 8.36 4.04 0.84
C PRO A 37 9.46 3.96 1.91
N HIS A 38 10.68 3.59 1.49
CA HIS A 38 11.81 3.25 2.36
C HIS A 38 12.08 4.30 3.44
N PRO A 39 12.07 3.91 4.75
CA PRO A 39 12.29 4.82 5.87
C PRO A 39 13.58 5.63 5.75
N LEU A 40 14.70 4.97 5.48
CA LEU A 40 16.02 5.64 5.37
C LEU A 40 16.18 6.47 4.09
N GLY A 41 15.27 6.32 3.12
CA GLY A 41 15.17 7.19 1.94
C GLY A 41 14.27 8.42 2.14
N GLY A 42 13.94 8.76 3.38
CA GLY A 42 13.04 9.87 3.70
C GLY A 42 11.55 9.54 3.51
N GLY A 43 11.21 8.24 3.42
CA GLY A 43 9.83 7.77 3.35
C GLY A 43 9.05 8.11 4.62
N THR A 44 7.84 8.64 4.44
CA THR A 44 6.88 8.91 5.52
C THR A 44 5.46 8.72 5.00
N MET A 45 4.48 8.60 5.90
CA MET A 45 3.05 8.58 5.55
C MET A 45 2.55 9.86 4.86
N HIS A 46 3.38 10.92 4.80
CA HIS A 46 3.11 12.19 4.11
C HIS A 46 3.71 12.24 2.70
N ASN A 47 4.43 11.21 2.24
CA ASN A 47 4.94 11.13 0.89
C ASN A 47 3.82 11.41 -0.14
N LYS A 48 4.14 12.12 -1.23
CA LYS A 48 3.13 12.58 -2.22
C LYS A 48 2.37 11.42 -2.86
N VAL A 49 3.05 10.32 -3.19
CA VAL A 49 2.44 9.11 -3.77
C VAL A 49 1.50 8.47 -2.75
N VAL A 50 1.95 8.29 -1.50
CA VAL A 50 1.15 7.77 -0.38
C VAL A 50 -0.10 8.62 -0.15
N PHE A 51 0.07 9.94 -0.13
CA PHE A 51 -1.05 10.88 0.05
C PHE A 51 -2.08 10.77 -1.09
N ARG A 52 -1.61 10.63 -2.35
CA ARG A 52 -2.50 10.47 -3.51
C ARG A 52 -3.21 9.13 -3.53
N ALA A 53 -2.51 8.04 -3.20
CA ALA A 53 -3.10 6.71 -3.07
C ALA A 53 -4.17 6.67 -1.96
N ALA A 54 -3.86 7.22 -0.78
CA ALA A 54 -4.82 7.37 0.31
C ALA A 54 -6.05 8.20 -0.10
N GLY A 55 -5.83 9.28 -0.87
CA GLY A 55 -6.91 10.10 -1.42
C GLY A 55 -7.79 9.35 -2.43
N ALA A 56 -7.20 8.47 -3.24
CA ALA A 56 -7.91 7.62 -4.20
C ALA A 56 -8.83 6.60 -3.49
N LEU A 57 -8.29 5.90 -2.51
CA LEU A 57 -9.03 4.92 -1.70
C LEU A 57 -10.17 5.58 -0.92
N ASN A 58 -9.90 6.75 -0.36
CA ASN A 58 -10.91 7.53 0.37
C ASN A 58 -12.05 8.03 -0.56
N GLU A 59 -11.71 8.43 -1.80
CA GLU A 59 -12.71 8.79 -2.82
C GLU A 59 -13.51 7.59 -3.32
N ALA A 60 -12.91 6.39 -3.29
CA ALA A 60 -13.62 5.14 -3.59
C ALA A 60 -14.56 4.68 -2.45
N GLY A 61 -14.58 5.37 -1.30
CA GLY A 61 -15.46 5.08 -0.18
C GLY A 61 -14.81 4.30 0.97
N LEU A 62 -13.47 4.17 0.98
CA LEU A 62 -12.77 3.50 2.06
C LEU A 62 -12.37 4.47 3.18
N LEU A 63 -12.51 4.04 4.43
CA LEU A 63 -11.78 4.64 5.55
C LEU A 63 -10.29 4.29 5.38
N VAL A 64 -9.41 5.28 5.49
CA VAL A 64 -7.99 5.09 5.19
C VAL A 64 -7.12 5.34 6.41
N LEU A 65 -6.35 4.33 6.80
CA LEU A 65 -5.27 4.39 7.78
C LEU A 65 -3.94 4.51 7.04
N ARG A 66 -3.14 5.53 7.35
CA ARG A 66 -1.72 5.64 6.97
C ARG A 66 -0.88 5.54 8.23
N ILE A 67 0.17 4.75 8.21
CA ILE A 67 1.11 4.63 9.33
C ILE A 67 2.50 5.13 8.94
N ASN A 68 3.24 5.64 9.90
CA ASN A 68 4.69 5.72 9.83
C ASN A 68 5.30 4.42 10.37
N PHE A 69 6.17 3.78 9.60
CA PHE A 69 6.94 2.62 10.07
C PHE A 69 7.81 3.00 11.28
N ARG A 70 8.27 1.99 12.01
CA ARG A 70 9.22 2.14 13.13
C ARG A 70 10.39 3.07 12.78
N GLY A 71 10.76 3.94 13.72
CA GLY A 71 11.84 4.92 13.55
C GLY A 71 11.51 6.11 12.64
N VAL A 72 10.26 6.24 12.13
CA VAL A 72 9.84 7.35 11.28
C VAL A 72 8.86 8.26 12.01
N GLY A 73 9.06 9.57 11.93
CA GLY A 73 8.20 10.57 12.57
C GLY A 73 8.18 10.40 14.09
N GLN A 74 6.99 10.16 14.66
CA GLN A 74 6.80 9.90 16.08
C GLN A 74 6.63 8.39 16.39
N SER A 75 6.80 7.51 15.40
CA SER A 75 6.88 6.07 15.62
C SER A 75 8.18 5.71 16.35
N THR A 76 8.04 4.89 17.39
CA THR A 76 9.19 4.38 18.15
C THR A 76 9.93 3.27 17.39
N GLY A 77 11.04 2.79 17.97
CA GLY A 77 11.87 1.75 17.37
C GLY A 77 12.87 2.28 16.35
N VAL A 78 13.43 1.37 15.57
CA VAL A 78 14.40 1.65 14.50
C VAL A 78 14.10 0.79 13.29
N HIS A 79 14.47 1.27 12.10
CA HIS A 79 14.37 0.50 10.87
C HIS A 79 15.08 -0.85 10.97
N ASP A 80 14.41 -1.95 10.55
CA ASP A 80 14.91 -3.32 10.68
C ASP A 80 14.86 -4.07 9.34
N GLU A 81 15.25 -3.39 8.27
CA GLU A 81 15.44 -3.97 6.92
C GLU A 81 14.23 -4.77 6.39
N GLY A 82 13.05 -4.40 6.80
CA GLY A 82 11.78 -5.04 6.40
C GLY A 82 11.26 -6.08 7.40
N ARG A 83 12.10 -6.67 8.25
CA ARG A 83 11.66 -7.70 9.22
C ARG A 83 10.72 -7.13 10.26
N GLY A 84 11.16 -6.09 10.93
CA GLY A 84 10.34 -5.39 11.92
C GLY A 84 9.15 -4.66 11.29
N GLU A 85 9.32 -4.12 10.10
CA GLU A 85 8.24 -3.43 9.38
C GLU A 85 7.09 -4.37 8.99
N LEU A 86 7.32 -5.70 8.84
CA LEU A 86 6.25 -6.68 8.73
C LEU A 86 5.34 -6.70 9.98
N GLU A 87 5.92 -6.53 11.17
CA GLU A 87 5.15 -6.44 12.42
C GLU A 87 4.34 -5.14 12.47
N ASP A 88 4.90 -4.04 11.98
CA ASP A 88 4.20 -2.76 11.90
C ASP A 88 2.98 -2.84 10.98
N VAL A 89 3.11 -3.54 9.83
CA VAL A 89 1.98 -3.83 8.93
C VAL A 89 0.91 -4.64 9.64
N ARG A 90 1.29 -5.72 10.35
CA ARG A 90 0.35 -6.55 11.11
C ARG A 90 -0.36 -5.76 12.19
N ALA A 91 0.35 -4.86 12.89
CA ALA A 91 -0.25 -3.97 13.89
C ALA A 91 -1.27 -3.00 13.27
N GLY A 92 -1.00 -2.45 12.09
CA GLY A 92 -1.94 -1.63 11.34
C GLY A 92 -3.20 -2.40 10.93
N ILE A 93 -3.06 -3.64 10.45
CA ILE A 93 -4.18 -4.53 10.13
C ILE A 93 -4.98 -4.86 11.40
N GLU A 94 -4.30 -5.23 12.49
CA GLU A 94 -4.96 -5.55 13.77
C GLU A 94 -5.76 -4.38 14.32
N TYR A 95 -5.22 -3.16 14.24
CA TYR A 95 -5.95 -1.95 14.60
C TYR A 95 -7.25 -1.79 13.79
N LEU A 96 -7.18 -1.99 12.47
CA LEU A 96 -8.35 -1.89 11.60
C LEU A 96 -9.40 -2.97 11.92
N VAL A 97 -8.98 -4.23 12.09
CA VAL A 97 -9.89 -5.34 12.41
C VAL A 97 -10.58 -5.14 13.75
N THR A 98 -9.82 -4.71 14.77
CA THR A 98 -10.35 -4.50 16.12
C THR A 98 -11.33 -3.32 16.15
N THR A 99 -11.03 -2.26 15.41
CA THR A 99 -11.84 -1.04 15.40
C THR A 99 -13.03 -1.14 14.43
N TYR A 100 -12.86 -1.88 13.33
CA TYR A 100 -13.82 -2.01 12.23
C TYR A 100 -14.03 -3.48 11.81
N PRO A 101 -14.55 -4.35 12.70
CA PRO A 101 -14.49 -5.81 12.55
C PRO A 101 -15.30 -6.40 11.39
N ARG A 102 -16.12 -5.60 10.72
CA ARG A 102 -16.99 -6.05 9.61
C ARG A 102 -16.55 -5.52 8.25
N GLU A 103 -15.50 -4.73 8.21
CA GLU A 103 -15.08 -4.04 7.00
C GLU A 103 -14.02 -4.85 6.25
N PRO A 104 -14.15 -5.03 4.93
CA PRO A 104 -13.10 -5.63 4.12
C PRO A 104 -11.85 -4.74 4.09
N ILE A 105 -10.67 -5.35 4.16
CA ILE A 105 -9.39 -4.63 4.20
C ILE A 105 -8.74 -4.61 2.83
N THR A 106 -8.41 -3.40 2.35
CA THR A 106 -7.52 -3.16 1.22
C THR A 106 -6.13 -2.77 1.73
N LEU A 107 -5.10 -3.49 1.30
CA LEU A 107 -3.71 -3.16 1.64
C LEU A 107 -3.02 -2.50 0.45
N CYS A 108 -2.52 -1.28 0.63
CA CYS A 108 -1.86 -0.51 -0.41
C CYS A 108 -0.45 -0.10 0.03
N GLY A 109 0.56 -0.37 -0.78
CA GLY A 109 1.93 0.01 -0.47
C GLY A 109 2.64 0.69 -1.64
N PHE A 110 3.51 1.65 -1.32
CA PHE A 110 4.41 2.28 -2.28
C PHE A 110 5.85 1.84 -2.05
N SER A 111 6.51 1.34 -3.11
CA SER A 111 7.94 0.98 -3.08
C SER A 111 8.26 -0.05 -1.98
N PHE A 112 9.08 0.29 -1.00
CA PHE A 112 9.35 -0.54 0.17
C PHE A 112 8.06 -0.93 0.91
N GLY A 113 7.11 0.00 1.06
CA GLY A 113 5.81 -0.29 1.64
C GLY A 113 5.02 -1.34 0.84
N ALA A 114 5.19 -1.40 -0.50
CA ALA A 114 4.64 -2.49 -1.30
C ALA A 114 5.31 -3.82 -0.97
N ARG A 115 6.65 -3.84 -0.84
CA ARG A 115 7.39 -5.07 -0.51
C ARG A 115 6.92 -5.71 0.79
N VAL A 116 6.90 -4.95 1.88
CA VAL A 116 6.50 -5.48 3.19
C VAL A 116 4.98 -5.69 3.29
N GLY A 117 4.19 -4.79 2.68
CA GLY A 117 2.74 -4.90 2.69
C GLY A 117 2.24 -6.12 1.94
N LEU A 118 2.73 -6.39 0.73
CA LEU A 118 2.31 -7.55 -0.06
C LEU A 118 2.70 -8.86 0.59
N GLU A 119 3.86 -8.94 1.25
CA GLU A 119 4.27 -10.15 1.98
C GLU A 119 3.31 -10.48 3.13
N VAL A 120 2.91 -9.49 3.93
CA VAL A 120 1.90 -9.69 4.98
C VAL A 120 0.52 -9.94 4.37
N GLY A 121 0.11 -9.11 3.41
CA GLY A 121 -1.23 -9.16 2.83
C GLY A 121 -1.53 -10.47 2.10
N LEU A 122 -0.51 -11.11 1.51
CA LEU A 122 -0.65 -12.41 0.85
C LEU A 122 -1.10 -13.51 1.82
N THR A 123 -0.57 -13.50 3.03
CA THR A 123 -0.77 -14.56 4.04
C THR A 123 -1.82 -14.23 5.10
N ASP A 124 -2.29 -13.00 5.17
CA ASP A 124 -3.32 -12.57 6.12
C ASP A 124 -4.71 -12.62 5.47
N ASP A 125 -5.54 -13.59 5.85
CA ASP A 125 -6.88 -13.82 5.27
C ASP A 125 -7.85 -12.65 5.49
N ARG A 126 -7.55 -11.74 6.40
CA ARG A 126 -8.32 -10.52 6.65
C ARG A 126 -8.15 -9.48 5.55
N VAL A 127 -7.03 -9.53 4.82
CA VAL A 127 -6.78 -8.68 3.65
C VAL A 127 -7.47 -9.29 2.43
N GLN A 128 -8.45 -8.56 1.88
CA GLN A 128 -9.25 -9.04 0.75
C GLN A 128 -8.63 -8.70 -0.60
N GLN A 129 -7.91 -7.60 -0.70
CA GLN A 129 -7.30 -7.12 -1.94
C GLN A 129 -6.06 -6.27 -1.68
N MET A 130 -5.18 -6.18 -2.66
CA MET A 130 -3.89 -5.51 -2.52
C MET A 130 -3.58 -4.58 -3.69
N ILE A 131 -2.81 -3.52 -3.39
CA ILE A 131 -2.32 -2.56 -4.39
C ILE A 131 -0.83 -2.34 -4.18
N SER A 132 -0.04 -2.56 -5.22
CA SER A 132 1.39 -2.25 -5.30
C SER A 132 1.62 -1.03 -6.17
N ILE A 133 2.30 -0.04 -5.66
CA ILE A 133 2.67 1.16 -6.41
C ILE A 133 4.19 1.21 -6.52
N GLY A 134 4.73 1.33 -7.73
CA GLY A 134 6.17 1.38 -7.97
C GLY A 134 6.88 0.17 -7.38
N THR A 135 6.57 -1.03 -7.85
CA THR A 135 7.11 -2.31 -7.34
C THR A 135 8.63 -2.38 -7.57
N PRO A 136 9.48 -2.31 -6.53
CA PRO A 136 10.93 -2.14 -6.71
C PRO A 136 11.64 -3.49 -6.91
N MET A 137 11.39 -4.14 -8.05
CA MET A 137 11.87 -5.49 -8.37
C MET A 137 13.39 -5.61 -8.53
N ASP A 138 14.09 -4.49 -8.73
CA ASP A 138 15.56 -4.49 -8.80
C ASP A 138 16.22 -4.36 -7.42
N LYS A 139 15.42 -4.14 -6.37
CA LYS A 139 15.88 -4.02 -4.98
C LYS A 139 15.48 -5.21 -4.11
N TYR A 140 14.33 -5.83 -4.38
CA TYR A 140 13.76 -6.88 -3.56
C TYR A 140 13.22 -8.04 -4.40
N ASP A 141 13.21 -9.22 -3.82
CA ASP A 141 12.54 -10.37 -4.38
C ASP A 141 11.01 -10.28 -4.14
N PHE A 142 10.24 -10.48 -5.21
CA PHE A 142 8.79 -10.56 -5.22
C PHE A 142 8.26 -11.94 -5.68
N GLY A 143 9.13 -12.95 -5.77
CA GLY A 143 8.75 -14.31 -6.18
C GLY A 143 7.66 -14.93 -5.29
N PHE A 144 7.54 -14.48 -4.03
CA PHE A 144 6.45 -14.91 -3.14
C PHE A 144 5.06 -14.59 -3.70
N LEU A 145 4.91 -13.61 -4.58
CA LEU A 145 3.64 -13.26 -5.22
C LEU A 145 3.19 -14.29 -6.26
N GLU A 146 4.05 -15.20 -6.70
CA GLU A 146 3.66 -16.26 -7.64
C GLU A 146 2.55 -17.16 -7.08
N SER A 147 2.35 -17.21 -5.76
CA SER A 147 1.25 -17.91 -5.11
C SER A 147 0.02 -17.02 -4.83
N CYS A 148 -0.01 -15.78 -5.33
CA CYS A 148 -1.09 -14.83 -5.04
C CYS A 148 -2.43 -15.30 -5.61
N ASN A 149 -3.43 -15.44 -4.75
CA ASN A 149 -4.81 -15.81 -5.11
C ASN A 149 -5.82 -14.69 -4.85
N LYS A 150 -5.35 -13.51 -4.42
CA LYS A 150 -6.17 -12.33 -4.12
C LYS A 150 -6.21 -11.36 -5.30
N PRO A 151 -7.23 -10.49 -5.40
CA PRO A 151 -7.18 -9.34 -6.31
C PRO A 151 -5.95 -8.49 -6.01
N LEU A 152 -5.17 -8.18 -7.04
CA LEU A 152 -3.95 -7.40 -6.91
C LEU A 152 -3.81 -6.44 -8.09
N LEU A 153 -3.73 -5.14 -7.79
CA LEU A 153 -3.37 -4.11 -8.76
C LEU A 153 -1.88 -3.74 -8.59
N LEU A 154 -1.13 -3.78 -9.68
CA LEU A 154 0.19 -3.16 -9.75
C LEU A 154 0.09 -1.88 -10.59
N VAL A 155 0.47 -0.73 -10.02
CA VAL A 155 0.61 0.53 -10.75
C VAL A 155 2.08 0.88 -10.84
N HIS A 156 2.60 1.00 -12.06
CA HIS A 156 4.04 1.12 -12.30
C HIS A 156 4.36 2.26 -13.25
N GLY A 157 5.47 2.97 -13.02
CA GLY A 157 5.94 4.00 -13.93
C GLY A 157 6.69 3.39 -15.13
N GLU A 158 6.47 3.92 -16.34
CA GLU A 158 7.17 3.46 -17.55
C GLU A 158 8.69 3.57 -17.43
N HIS A 159 9.17 4.57 -16.70
CA HIS A 159 10.59 4.88 -16.49
C HIS A 159 11.01 4.69 -15.03
N ASP A 160 10.38 3.77 -14.32
CA ASP A 160 10.72 3.45 -12.93
C ASP A 160 12.13 2.86 -12.84
N GLU A 161 13.02 3.55 -12.14
CA GLU A 161 14.44 3.20 -12.01
C GLU A 161 14.71 2.09 -10.96
N PHE A 162 13.71 1.67 -10.20
CA PHE A 162 13.82 0.61 -9.19
C PHE A 162 13.20 -0.72 -9.61
N GLY A 163 12.57 -0.75 -10.78
CA GLY A 163 12.02 -1.96 -11.36
C GLY A 163 11.59 -1.73 -12.80
N SER A 164 12.20 -2.44 -13.73
CA SER A 164 11.84 -2.27 -15.15
C SER A 164 10.45 -2.85 -15.44
N VAL A 165 9.70 -2.21 -16.36
CA VAL A 165 8.37 -2.67 -16.81
C VAL A 165 8.39 -4.13 -17.27
N PRO A 166 9.38 -4.61 -18.09
CA PRO A 166 9.41 -6.01 -18.50
C PRO A 166 9.44 -7.00 -17.33
N ARG A 167 10.19 -6.72 -16.25
CA ARG A 167 10.25 -7.59 -15.08
C ARG A 167 8.92 -7.63 -14.32
N VAL A 168 8.24 -6.48 -14.19
CA VAL A 168 6.92 -6.42 -13.57
C VAL A 168 5.89 -7.16 -14.42
N GLN A 169 5.95 -7.04 -15.76
CA GLN A 169 5.09 -7.76 -16.69
C GLN A 169 5.30 -9.28 -16.62
N GLU A 170 6.55 -9.74 -16.49
CA GLU A 170 6.87 -11.15 -16.33
C GLU A 170 6.26 -11.72 -15.04
N LEU A 171 6.42 -11.03 -13.90
CA LEU A 171 5.80 -11.40 -12.63
C LEU A 171 4.27 -11.47 -12.75
N VAL A 172 3.64 -10.43 -13.29
CA VAL A 172 2.18 -10.38 -13.46
C VAL A 172 1.70 -11.52 -14.36
N SER A 173 2.38 -11.76 -15.48
CA SER A 173 2.06 -12.85 -16.39
C SER A 173 2.18 -14.23 -15.71
N SER A 174 3.16 -14.40 -14.81
CA SER A 174 3.31 -15.61 -14.01
C SER A 174 2.11 -15.83 -13.09
N ILE A 175 1.67 -14.80 -12.38
CA ILE A 175 0.54 -14.87 -11.47
C ILE A 175 -0.77 -15.08 -12.25
N GLN A 176 -0.96 -14.41 -13.37
CA GLN A 176 -2.18 -14.48 -14.19
C GLN A 176 -2.47 -15.87 -14.75
N ARG A 177 -1.49 -16.78 -14.80
CA ARG A 177 -1.71 -18.19 -15.18
C ARG A 177 -2.72 -18.91 -14.27
N HIS A 178 -2.87 -18.46 -13.02
CA HIS A 178 -3.79 -19.07 -12.05
C HIS A 178 -4.70 -18.07 -11.32
N ASN A 179 -4.42 -16.76 -11.44
CA ASN A 179 -5.23 -15.71 -10.83
C ASN A 179 -5.51 -14.58 -11.82
N ALA A 180 -6.65 -14.64 -12.51
CA ALA A 180 -7.06 -13.61 -13.46
C ALA A 180 -7.40 -12.24 -12.84
N ARG A 181 -7.44 -12.14 -11.48
CA ARG A 181 -7.74 -10.89 -10.76
C ARG A 181 -6.48 -10.06 -10.46
N VAL A 182 -5.37 -10.35 -11.15
CA VAL A 182 -4.14 -9.56 -11.07
C VAL A 182 -4.04 -8.68 -12.30
N GLU A 183 -3.89 -7.38 -12.07
CA GLU A 183 -3.85 -6.36 -13.10
C GLU A 183 -2.57 -5.53 -13.02
N LEU A 184 -2.01 -5.15 -14.17
CA LEU A 184 -0.91 -4.21 -14.27
C LEU A 184 -1.34 -2.97 -15.04
N HIS A 185 -1.14 -1.80 -14.43
CA HIS A 185 -1.30 -0.52 -15.10
C HIS A 185 0.04 0.23 -15.17
N VAL A 186 0.55 0.42 -16.38
CA VAL A 186 1.78 1.19 -16.62
C VAL A 186 1.43 2.63 -16.98
N ILE A 187 1.89 3.59 -16.17
CA ILE A 187 1.68 5.02 -16.42
C ILE A 187 2.80 5.55 -17.31
N LYS A 188 2.43 5.97 -18.52
CA LYS A 188 3.37 6.50 -19.52
C LYS A 188 4.09 7.75 -19.04
N GLY A 189 5.40 7.81 -19.25
CA GLY A 189 6.26 8.92 -18.90
C GLY A 189 6.45 9.12 -17.39
N ALA A 190 5.98 8.20 -16.55
CA ALA A 190 6.19 8.28 -15.11
C ALA A 190 7.49 7.58 -14.71
N GLY A 191 8.27 8.20 -13.81
CA GLY A 191 9.30 7.55 -13.01
C GLY A 191 8.74 6.97 -11.71
N HIS A 192 9.62 6.56 -10.81
CA HIS A 192 9.24 5.92 -9.54
C HIS A 192 8.29 6.75 -8.66
N PHE A 193 8.48 8.07 -8.62
CA PHE A 193 7.69 8.98 -7.78
C PHE A 193 6.47 9.59 -8.48
N PHE A 194 6.21 9.20 -9.73
CA PHE A 194 5.04 9.65 -10.51
C PHE A 194 4.94 11.18 -10.63
N GLU A 195 6.06 11.90 -10.75
CA GLU A 195 6.08 13.36 -10.94
C GLU A 195 5.29 13.74 -12.18
N GLY A 196 4.39 14.73 -12.02
CA GLY A 196 3.48 15.15 -13.09
C GLY A 196 2.37 14.16 -13.45
N LYS A 197 2.33 12.96 -12.80
CA LYS A 197 1.38 11.87 -13.08
C LYS A 197 0.56 11.42 -11.87
N LEU A 198 0.64 12.15 -10.77
CA LEU A 198 -0.06 11.79 -9.53
C LEU A 198 -1.59 11.77 -9.65
N ASP A 199 -2.17 12.57 -10.55
CA ASP A 199 -3.62 12.56 -10.77
C ASP A 199 -4.05 11.33 -11.59
N GLU A 200 -3.24 10.90 -12.57
CA GLU A 200 -3.44 9.65 -13.31
C GLU A 200 -3.35 8.44 -12.38
N LEU A 201 -2.30 8.39 -11.53
CA LEU A 201 -2.16 7.38 -10.47
C LEU A 201 -3.41 7.29 -9.58
N LYS A 202 -3.88 8.46 -9.11
CA LYS A 202 -5.09 8.55 -8.28
C LYS A 202 -6.30 7.96 -8.99
N GLN A 203 -6.50 8.32 -10.27
CA GLN A 203 -7.66 7.85 -11.04
C GLN A 203 -7.65 6.34 -11.26
N VAL A 204 -6.49 5.77 -11.59
CA VAL A 204 -6.31 4.30 -11.74
C VAL A 204 -6.72 3.58 -10.46
N ILE A 205 -6.18 4.00 -9.32
CA ILE A 205 -6.49 3.38 -8.01
C ILE A 205 -7.97 3.54 -7.67
N THR A 206 -8.55 4.74 -7.87
CA THR A 206 -9.98 4.98 -7.56
C THR A 206 -10.88 4.07 -8.38
N ASN A 207 -10.64 3.98 -9.70
CA ASN A 207 -11.47 3.20 -10.61
C ASN A 207 -11.39 1.70 -10.30
N TRP A 208 -10.17 1.19 -10.12
CA TRP A 208 -9.96 -0.22 -9.78
C TRP A 208 -10.63 -0.57 -8.45
N THR A 209 -10.42 0.26 -7.42
CA THR A 209 -11.01 0.02 -6.08
C THR A 209 -12.52 0.00 -6.14
N ARG A 210 -13.17 0.94 -6.85
CA ARG A 210 -14.64 0.93 -7.02
C ARG A 210 -15.12 -0.34 -7.68
N HIS A 211 -14.46 -0.77 -8.75
CA HIS A 211 -14.83 -2.02 -9.43
C HIS A 211 -14.75 -3.24 -8.50
N GLN A 212 -13.69 -3.32 -7.66
CA GLN A 212 -13.57 -4.42 -6.69
C GLN A 212 -14.63 -4.39 -5.57
N LEU A 213 -15.18 -3.21 -5.24
CA LEU A 213 -16.22 -3.07 -4.21
C LEU A 213 -17.64 -3.36 -4.74
N GLU A 214 -17.82 -3.44 -6.07
CA GLU A 214 -19.09 -3.73 -6.73
C GLU A 214 -19.31 -5.23 -7.00
N ILE A 215 -18.26 -6.06 -6.85
CA ILE A 215 -18.27 -7.51 -7.04
C ILE A 215 -18.58 -8.22 -5.72
#